data_1c7f0239308c244094eaf3f0c33273c2
#
_entry.id   1c7f0239308c244094eaf3f0c33273c2
#
_cell.length_a   1.000
_cell.length_b   1.000
_cell.length_c   1.000
_cell.angle_alpha   90.00
_cell.angle_beta   90.00
_cell.angle_gamma   90.00
#
_symmetry.space_group_name_H-M   'P 1'
#
loop_
_entity.id
_entity.type
_entity.pdbx_description
1 polymer ?
#
loop_
_entity_poly.entity_id
_entity_poly.type
_entity_poly.pdbx_seq_one_letter_code
_entity_poly.pdbx_strand_id
1 'polypeptide(L)'
;MNIVIKKSSQPDKKFTAVIDNKKQVHFGGIKENGKPYSDFTQHRDEERKNRYLQRHKKDHFNNPLYPSFYSTNLLWNKKTLNESIKDTNKK
;
A
#
# COMPACT_ATOMS: atom_id res chain seq x y z
N MET A 1 11.65 9.15 -5.99
CA MET A 1 10.68 8.21 -6.58
C MET A 1 9.39 8.96 -6.90
N ASN A 2 8.84 8.77 -8.08
CA ASN A 2 7.58 9.41 -8.49
C ASN A 2 6.49 8.35 -8.63
N ILE A 3 5.57 8.27 -7.66
CA ILE A 3 4.52 7.27 -7.60
C ILE A 3 3.18 7.91 -7.95
N VAL A 4 2.46 7.29 -8.90
CA VAL A 4 1.07 7.62 -9.20
C VAL A 4 0.23 6.38 -8.87
N ILE A 5 -0.86 6.59 -8.13
CA ILE A 5 -1.74 5.50 -7.70
C ILE A 5 -3.02 5.52 -8.51
N LYS A 6 -3.43 4.37 -9.02
CA LYS A 6 -4.70 4.19 -9.72
C LYS A 6 -5.35 2.88 -9.30
N LYS A 7 -6.63 2.70 -9.65
CA LYS A 7 -7.35 1.45 -9.38
C LYS A 7 -6.70 0.31 -10.16
N SER A 8 -6.50 -0.84 -9.51
CA SER A 8 -5.90 -2.00 -10.16
C SER A 8 -6.84 -2.62 -11.19
N SER A 9 -6.25 -3.09 -12.30
CA SER A 9 -6.97 -3.91 -13.27
C SER A 9 -7.05 -5.37 -12.86
N GLN A 10 -6.26 -5.79 -11.85
CA GLN A 10 -6.32 -7.16 -11.32
C GLN A 10 -7.45 -7.29 -10.30
N PRO A 11 -8.32 -8.30 -10.42
CA PRO A 11 -9.49 -8.43 -9.54
C PRO A 11 -9.16 -8.73 -8.09
N ASP A 12 -7.97 -9.26 -7.80
CA ASP A 12 -7.52 -9.59 -6.44
C ASP A 12 -6.67 -8.49 -5.79
N LYS A 13 -6.49 -7.35 -6.48
CA LYS A 13 -5.68 -6.23 -5.98
C LYS A 13 -6.47 -4.93 -5.98
N LYS A 14 -6.21 -4.09 -4.97
CA LYS A 14 -6.93 -2.84 -4.76
C LYS A 14 -6.40 -1.71 -5.63
N PHE A 15 -5.09 -1.55 -5.69
CA PHE A 15 -4.43 -0.44 -6.38
C PHE A 15 -3.28 -0.90 -7.26
N THR A 16 -2.93 -0.04 -8.23
CA THR A 16 -1.69 -0.14 -9.00
C THR A 16 -0.86 1.11 -8.75
N ALA A 17 0.40 0.91 -8.37
CA ALA A 17 1.39 1.99 -8.30
C ALA A 17 2.16 2.03 -9.61
N VAL A 18 2.17 3.19 -10.27
CA VAL A 18 3.01 3.43 -11.45
C VAL A 18 4.21 4.25 -10.99
N ILE A 19 5.40 3.68 -11.10
CA ILE A 19 6.63 4.26 -10.58
C ILE A 19 7.45 4.81 -11.73
N ASP A 20 7.72 6.13 -11.70
CA ASP A 20 8.56 6.83 -12.68
C ASP A 20 8.08 6.62 -14.12
N ASN A 21 6.79 6.43 -14.33
CA ASN A 21 6.13 6.16 -15.62
C ASN A 21 6.61 4.90 -16.32
N LYS A 22 7.32 4.00 -15.63
CA LYS A 22 7.92 2.82 -16.24
C LYS A 22 7.43 1.51 -15.64
N LYS A 23 7.34 1.44 -14.33
CA LYS A 23 7.06 0.19 -13.64
C LYS A 23 5.68 0.24 -12.99
N GLN A 24 4.97 -0.89 -13.06
CA GLN A 24 3.67 -1.03 -12.39
C GLN A 24 3.75 -2.14 -11.35
N VAL A 25 3.22 -1.87 -10.16
CA VAL A 25 3.12 -2.85 -9.09
C VAL A 25 1.69 -2.85 -8.57
N HIS A 26 1.03 -3.99 -8.59
CA HIS A 26 -0.31 -4.17 -8.05
C HIS A 26 -0.21 -4.52 -6.57
N PHE A 27 -1.00 -3.85 -5.73
CA PHE A 27 -0.94 -4.07 -4.29
C PHE A 27 -2.29 -3.85 -3.61
N GLY A 28 -2.39 -4.22 -2.33
CA GLY A 28 -3.62 -4.14 -1.56
C GLY A 28 -4.48 -5.39 -1.75
N GLY A 29 -4.96 -5.98 -0.64
CA GLY A 29 -5.74 -7.21 -0.67
C GLY A 29 -7.21 -6.98 -0.95
N ILE A 30 -7.85 -7.93 -1.63
CA ILE A 30 -9.30 -8.00 -1.82
C ILE A 30 -9.79 -9.30 -1.21
N LYS A 31 -10.87 -9.24 -0.42
CA LYS A 31 -11.47 -10.41 0.22
C LYS A 31 -12.14 -11.31 -0.83
N GLU A 32 -12.40 -12.57 -0.44
CA GLU A 32 -13.09 -13.53 -1.31
C GLU A 32 -14.44 -13.04 -1.81
N ASN A 33 -15.13 -12.20 -1.03
CA ASN A 33 -16.43 -11.63 -1.42
C ASN A 33 -16.30 -10.43 -2.37
N GLY A 34 -15.11 -10.13 -2.87
CA GLY A 34 -14.86 -9.03 -3.79
C GLY A 34 -14.69 -7.66 -3.15
N LYS A 35 -14.79 -7.56 -1.82
CA LYS A 35 -14.62 -6.28 -1.12
C LYS A 35 -13.15 -6.10 -0.68
N PRO A 36 -12.59 -4.89 -0.81
CA PRO A 36 -11.22 -4.65 -0.37
C PRO A 36 -11.09 -4.72 1.16
N TYR A 37 -9.91 -5.18 1.63
CA TYR A 37 -9.57 -5.05 3.03
C TYR A 37 -9.42 -3.58 3.40
N SER A 38 -9.90 -3.19 4.59
CA SER A 38 -9.67 -1.85 5.07
C SER A 38 -8.21 -1.68 5.52
N ASP A 39 -7.71 -0.45 5.46
CA ASP A 39 -6.34 -0.13 5.80
C ASP A 39 -6.29 1.13 6.67
N PHE A 40 -5.07 1.55 7.08
CA PHE A 40 -4.92 2.68 7.99
C PHE A 40 -5.45 4.00 7.41
N THR A 41 -5.43 4.18 6.10
CA THR A 41 -5.98 5.39 5.47
C THR A 41 -7.50 5.46 5.58
N GLN A 42 -8.16 4.35 5.89
CA GLN A 42 -9.62 4.25 6.03
C GLN A 42 -10.07 4.27 7.50
N HIS A 43 -9.52 3.37 8.34
CA HIS A 43 -9.97 3.26 9.73
C HIS A 43 -9.16 4.13 10.70
N ARG A 44 -7.94 4.50 10.35
CA ARG A 44 -7.05 5.36 11.16
C ARG A 44 -6.81 4.83 12.58
N ASP A 45 -6.82 3.51 12.73
CA ASP A 45 -6.65 2.83 14.01
C ASP A 45 -5.18 2.48 14.22
N GLU A 46 -4.51 3.20 15.14
CA GLU A 46 -3.08 3.04 15.41
C GLU A 46 -2.75 1.62 15.91
N GLU A 47 -3.63 1.03 16.69
CA GLU A 47 -3.40 -0.32 17.21
C GLU A 47 -3.42 -1.35 16.07
N ARG A 48 -4.37 -1.22 15.14
CA ARG A 48 -4.41 -2.10 13.96
C ARG A 48 -3.20 -1.88 13.06
N LYS A 49 -2.74 -0.65 12.91
CA LYS A 49 -1.50 -0.34 12.18
C LYS A 49 -0.31 -1.05 12.80
N ASN A 50 -0.16 -0.96 14.13
CA ASN A 50 0.95 -1.59 14.83
C ASN A 50 0.92 -3.11 14.68
N ARG A 51 -0.25 -3.73 14.77
CA ARG A 51 -0.40 -5.18 14.54
C ARG A 51 -0.02 -5.56 13.12
N TYR A 52 -0.42 -4.78 12.14
CA TYR A 52 -0.07 -5.01 10.74
C TYR A 52 1.45 -4.98 10.56
N LEU A 53 2.11 -3.95 11.09
CA LEU A 53 3.56 -3.80 10.96
C LEU A 53 4.32 -4.95 11.64
N GLN A 54 3.83 -5.41 12.79
CA GLN A 54 4.45 -6.55 13.48
C GLN A 54 4.30 -7.85 12.71
N ARG A 55 3.11 -8.12 12.16
CA ARG A 55 2.87 -9.34 11.37
C ARG A 55 3.72 -9.37 10.11
N HIS A 56 4.00 -8.22 9.52
CA HIS A 56 4.70 -8.11 8.24
C HIS A 56 6.16 -7.67 8.37
N LYS A 57 6.72 -7.67 9.58
CA LYS A 57 8.09 -7.19 9.80
C LYS A 57 9.15 -7.98 9.04
N LYS A 58 8.86 -9.22 8.65
CA LYS A 58 9.76 -10.05 7.84
C LYS A 58 9.51 -9.93 6.35
N ASP A 59 8.50 -9.18 5.93
CA ASP A 59 8.21 -8.97 4.53
C ASP A 59 9.20 -7.97 3.93
N HIS A 60 9.25 -7.93 2.60
CA HIS A 60 10.15 -7.03 1.88
C HIS A 60 9.60 -5.61 1.79
N PHE A 61 9.13 -5.05 2.92
CA PHE A 61 8.49 -3.73 2.92
C PHE A 61 9.48 -2.57 2.70
N ASN A 62 10.78 -2.83 2.74
CA ASN A 62 11.81 -1.84 2.42
C ASN A 62 12.31 -1.92 0.98
N ASN A 63 11.79 -2.87 0.19
CA ASN A 63 12.25 -3.09 -1.18
C ASN A 63 11.15 -2.72 -2.18
N PRO A 64 11.34 -1.65 -2.99
CA PRO A 64 10.32 -1.19 -3.93
C PRO A 64 10.02 -2.15 -5.10
N LEU A 65 10.70 -3.29 -5.18
CA LEU A 65 10.39 -4.33 -6.15
C LEU A 65 9.22 -5.21 -5.73
N TYR A 66 8.78 -5.13 -4.47
CA TYR A 66 7.74 -6.02 -3.92
C TYR A 66 6.46 -5.25 -3.59
N PRO A 67 5.27 -5.86 -3.80
CA PRO A 67 4.00 -5.22 -3.43
C PRO A 67 3.90 -4.83 -1.95
N SER A 68 4.55 -5.56 -1.05
CA SER A 68 4.55 -5.25 0.39
C SER A 68 5.16 -3.89 0.71
N PHE A 69 6.12 -3.41 -0.09
CA PHE A 69 6.66 -2.06 0.06
C PHE A 69 5.54 -1.02 -0.09
N TYR A 70 4.71 -1.15 -1.13
CA TYR A 70 3.64 -0.19 -1.41
C TYR A 70 2.48 -0.31 -0.42
N SER A 71 2.09 -1.53 -0.05
CA SER A 71 1.06 -1.74 0.98
C SER A 71 1.47 -1.09 2.29
N THR A 72 2.68 -1.35 2.77
CA THR A 72 3.16 -0.79 4.04
C THR A 72 3.31 0.71 3.99
N ASN A 73 3.96 1.25 2.96
CA ASN A 73 4.30 2.66 2.89
C ASN A 73 3.13 3.54 2.45
N LEU A 74 2.13 3.01 1.74
CA LEU A 74 1.01 3.77 1.22
C LEU A 74 -0.28 3.55 2.01
N LEU A 75 -0.59 2.31 2.40
CA LEU A 75 -1.86 1.98 3.05
C LEU A 75 -1.76 1.94 4.58
N TRP A 76 -0.59 1.69 5.14
CA TRP A 76 -0.38 1.52 6.58
C TRP A 76 0.68 2.48 7.14
N ASN A 77 0.86 3.64 6.52
CA ASN A 77 1.85 4.64 6.94
C ASN A 77 1.19 5.87 7.57
N LYS A 78 0.56 6.72 6.77
CA LYS A 78 -0.08 7.95 7.24
C LYS A 78 -1.61 7.79 7.24
N LYS A 79 -2.30 8.76 7.85
CA LYS A 79 -3.76 8.72 7.98
C LYS A 79 -4.50 8.95 6.66
N THR A 80 -3.84 9.55 5.67
CA THR A 80 -4.40 9.72 4.34
C THR A 80 -3.46 9.15 3.29
N LEU A 81 -4.05 8.72 2.17
CA LEU A 81 -3.26 8.18 1.05
C LEU A 81 -2.33 9.25 0.47
N ASN A 82 -2.79 10.48 0.33
CA ASN A 82 -1.97 11.57 -0.21
C ASN A 82 -0.73 11.84 0.64
N GLU A 83 -0.87 11.85 1.97
CA GLU A 83 0.26 12.03 2.87
C GLU A 83 1.25 10.88 2.76
N SER A 84 0.74 9.65 2.65
CA SER A 84 1.57 8.47 2.48
C SER A 84 2.35 8.51 1.17
N ILE A 85 1.71 8.94 0.08
CA ILE A 85 2.36 9.10 -1.23
C ILE A 85 3.50 10.12 -1.14
N LYS A 86 3.25 11.27 -0.52
CA LYS A 86 4.28 12.31 -0.36
C LYS A 86 5.47 11.81 0.43
N ASP A 87 5.20 11.09 1.54
CA ASP A 87 6.27 10.54 2.37
C ASP A 87 7.08 9.50 1.60
N THR A 88 6.41 8.61 0.87
CA THR A 88 7.07 7.56 0.10
C THR A 88 7.90 8.14 -1.06
N ASN A 89 7.42 9.20 -1.71
CA ASN A 89 8.15 9.84 -2.80
C ASN A 89 9.47 10.48 -2.34
N LYS A 90 9.62 10.76 -1.06
CA LYS A 90 10.88 11.27 -0.50
C LYS A 90 11.95 10.18 -0.34
N LYS A 91 11.56 8.94 -0.45
CA LYS A 91 12.48 7.80 -0.35
C LYS A 91 13.12 7.53 -1.72
#